data_26ab90a377c83c1b49e4883bb449a5ea
#
_entry.id   26ab90a377c83c1b49e4883bb449a5ea
#
_cell.length_a   1.000
_cell.length_b   1.000
_cell.length_c   1.000
_cell.angle_alpha   90.00
_cell.angle_beta   90.00
_cell.angle_gamma   90.00
#
_symmetry.space_group_name_H-M   'P 1'
#
loop_
_entity.id
_entity.type
_entity.pdbx_description
1 polymer ?
#
loop_
_entity_poly.entity_id
_entity_poly.type
_entity_poly.pdbx_seq_one_letter_code
_entity_poly.pdbx_strand_id
1 'polypeptide(L)'
;MKRLLTLALFAVLLLPAVAQELTVATYNIRNANKGDAERGNGWERRCPWVCGLIEFQGFDIFGSQEVLDGQLHDMLAQLPDYAYIGVGRDDGKAKGEYSPIFYKKER
;
A
#
# COMPACT_ATOMS: atom_id res chain seq x y z
N MET A 1 7.55 14.87 50.96
CA MET A 1 7.44 15.42 49.59
C MET A 1 8.36 14.76 48.59
N LYS A 2 9.63 14.58 48.86
CA LYS A 2 10.58 13.91 47.91
C LYS A 2 10.18 12.47 47.56
N ARG A 3 9.58 11.70 48.50
CA ARG A 3 9.15 10.32 48.25
C ARG A 3 7.90 10.23 47.36
N LEU A 4 7.00 11.22 47.39
CA LEU A 4 5.81 11.30 46.56
C LEU A 4 6.16 11.62 45.09
N LEU A 5 7.14 12.51 44.87
CA LEU A 5 7.63 12.82 43.52
C LEU A 5 8.32 11.64 42.86
N THR A 6 9.09 10.84 43.62
CA THR A 6 9.75 9.63 43.13
C THR A 6 8.74 8.55 42.76
N LEU A 7 7.65 8.38 43.54
CA LEU A 7 6.58 7.42 43.24
C LEU A 7 5.77 7.85 41.99
N ALA A 8 5.49 9.14 41.81
CA ALA A 8 4.81 9.65 40.63
C ALA A 8 5.63 9.45 39.35
N LEU A 9 6.95 9.67 39.41
CA LEU A 9 7.86 9.44 38.30
C LEU A 9 7.94 7.95 37.95
N PHE A 10 7.96 7.06 38.94
CA PHE A 10 7.96 5.61 38.74
C PHE A 10 6.65 5.09 38.12
N ALA A 11 5.51 5.68 38.50
CA ALA A 11 4.20 5.34 37.93
C ALA A 11 4.11 5.73 36.44
N VAL A 12 4.70 6.84 36.01
CA VAL A 12 4.77 7.26 34.61
C VAL A 12 5.63 6.30 33.78
N LEU A 13 6.70 5.75 34.36
CA LEU A 13 7.57 4.77 33.69
C LEU A 13 6.91 3.38 33.56
N LEU A 14 5.85 3.12 34.30
CA LEU A 14 5.10 1.86 34.21
C LEU A 14 3.95 1.91 33.21
N LEU A 15 3.71 3.04 32.53
CA LEU A 15 2.73 3.08 31.45
C LEU A 15 3.13 2.12 30.33
N PRO A 16 2.22 1.22 29.91
CA PRO A 16 2.55 0.28 28.85
C PRO A 16 2.84 1.03 27.55
N ALA A 17 3.99 0.73 26.94
CA ALA A 17 4.28 1.17 25.60
C ALA A 17 3.38 0.41 24.64
N VAL A 18 2.48 1.10 23.92
CA VAL A 18 1.65 0.51 22.89
C VAL A 18 2.48 0.49 21.60
N ALA A 19 2.94 -0.69 21.20
CA ALA A 19 3.60 -0.88 19.91
C ALA A 19 2.53 -0.87 18.82
N GLN A 20 2.77 -0.09 17.75
CA GLN A 20 1.97 -0.17 16.53
C GLN A 20 2.59 -1.16 15.57
N GLU A 21 1.77 -2.02 14.98
CA GLU A 21 2.19 -2.93 13.93
C GLU A 21 1.88 -2.31 12.57
N LEU A 22 2.82 -2.42 11.64
CA LEU A 22 2.64 -2.06 10.25
C LEU A 22 2.85 -3.28 9.39
N THR A 23 1.91 -3.54 8.50
CA THR A 23 2.06 -4.56 7.47
C THR A 23 2.61 -3.89 6.21
N VAL A 24 3.84 -4.23 5.87
CA VAL A 24 4.57 -3.69 4.72
C VAL A 24 4.76 -4.80 3.69
N ALA A 25 4.54 -4.49 2.42
CA ALA A 25 4.65 -5.46 1.36
C ALA A 25 5.29 -4.88 0.09
N THR A 26 5.70 -5.76 -0.78
CA THR A 26 6.04 -5.46 -2.17
C THR A 26 5.21 -6.39 -3.06
N TYR A 27 4.67 -5.85 -4.14
CA TYR A 27 3.73 -6.59 -4.97
C TYR A 27 3.87 -6.17 -6.44
N ASN A 28 4.49 -7.02 -7.25
CA ASN A 28 4.49 -6.84 -8.69
C ASN A 28 3.14 -7.31 -9.23
N ILE A 29 2.34 -6.39 -9.76
CA ILE A 29 0.99 -6.69 -10.24
C ILE A 29 0.95 -7.15 -11.69
N ARG A 30 2.07 -7.19 -12.37
CA ARG A 30 2.23 -7.50 -13.79
C ARG A 30 1.50 -6.51 -14.69
N ASN A 31 2.18 -5.90 -15.61
CA ASN A 31 1.59 -4.93 -16.52
C ASN A 31 0.45 -5.52 -17.36
N ALA A 32 -0.51 -4.69 -17.71
CA ALA A 32 -1.55 -5.03 -18.66
C ALA A 32 -0.92 -5.18 -20.06
N ASN A 33 -0.97 -6.36 -20.62
CA ASN A 33 -0.40 -6.61 -21.94
C ASN A 33 -1.31 -7.49 -22.80
N LYS A 34 -1.15 -7.34 -24.11
CA LYS A 34 -1.98 -8.02 -25.09
C LYS A 34 -1.83 -9.55 -25.01
N GLY A 35 -0.61 -10.04 -24.80
CA GLY A 35 -0.35 -11.47 -24.72
C GLY A 35 -1.13 -12.15 -23.59
N ASP A 36 -1.15 -11.54 -22.42
CA ASP A 36 -1.93 -12.05 -21.29
C ASP A 36 -3.44 -12.02 -21.58
N ALA A 37 -3.93 -10.94 -22.20
CA ALA A 37 -5.33 -10.82 -22.56
C ALA A 37 -5.76 -11.90 -23.55
N GLU A 38 -4.93 -12.19 -24.55
CA GLU A 38 -5.18 -13.25 -25.53
C GLU A 38 -5.23 -14.64 -24.90
N ARG A 39 -4.52 -14.86 -23.80
CA ARG A 39 -4.53 -16.12 -23.05
C ARG A 39 -5.61 -16.21 -21.98
N GLY A 40 -6.47 -15.20 -21.87
CA GLY A 40 -7.55 -15.16 -20.88
C GLY A 40 -7.13 -14.69 -19.48
N ASN A 41 -5.93 -14.11 -19.36
CA ASN A 41 -5.40 -13.58 -18.09
C ASN A 41 -5.10 -12.08 -18.17
N GLY A 42 -5.93 -11.34 -18.92
CA GLY A 42 -5.81 -9.90 -19.02
C GLY A 42 -6.05 -9.17 -17.70
N TRP A 43 -5.63 -7.92 -17.66
CA TRP A 43 -5.73 -7.09 -16.46
C TRP A 43 -7.17 -6.96 -15.94
N GLU A 44 -8.15 -6.80 -16.81
CA GLU A 44 -9.56 -6.69 -16.40
C GLU A 44 -10.03 -7.87 -15.55
N ARG A 45 -9.56 -9.06 -15.90
CA ARG A 45 -9.86 -10.28 -15.13
C ARG A 45 -9.06 -10.34 -13.83
N ARG A 46 -7.79 -9.91 -13.85
CA ARG A 46 -6.89 -10.00 -12.70
C ARG A 46 -7.11 -8.90 -11.66
N CYS A 47 -7.54 -7.71 -12.09
CA CYS A 47 -7.65 -6.55 -11.23
C CYS A 47 -8.45 -6.81 -9.92
N PRO A 48 -9.64 -7.42 -9.97
CA PRO A 48 -10.37 -7.74 -8.74
C PRO A 48 -9.62 -8.67 -7.81
N TRP A 49 -8.87 -9.63 -8.34
CA TRP A 49 -8.07 -10.55 -7.54
C TRP A 49 -6.87 -9.86 -6.90
N VAL A 50 -6.18 -9.01 -7.66
CA VAL A 50 -5.05 -8.21 -7.16
C VAL A 50 -5.50 -7.30 -6.02
N CYS A 51 -6.56 -6.54 -6.23
CA CYS A 51 -7.10 -5.63 -5.22
C CYS A 51 -7.70 -6.38 -4.02
N GLY A 52 -8.35 -7.51 -4.27
CA GLY A 52 -8.89 -8.36 -3.22
C GLY A 52 -7.81 -8.94 -2.31
N LEU A 53 -6.66 -9.32 -2.86
CA LEU A 53 -5.51 -9.77 -2.07
C LEU A 53 -4.97 -8.65 -1.19
N ILE A 54 -4.84 -7.44 -1.73
CA ILE A 54 -4.37 -6.27 -0.99
C ILE A 54 -5.29 -6.00 0.20
N GLU A 55 -6.59 -5.98 -0.03
CA GLU A 55 -7.59 -5.77 1.03
C GLU A 55 -7.58 -6.88 2.08
N PHE A 56 -7.50 -8.12 1.62
CA PHE A 56 -7.48 -9.29 2.52
C PHE A 56 -6.25 -9.28 3.43
N GLN A 57 -5.08 -8.98 2.88
CA GLN A 57 -3.84 -8.91 3.66
C GLN A 57 -3.76 -7.65 4.52
N GLY A 58 -4.52 -6.63 4.18
CA GLY A 58 -4.55 -5.39 4.95
C GLY A 58 -3.24 -4.64 4.98
N PHE A 59 -2.51 -4.60 3.86
CA PHE A 59 -1.25 -3.87 3.78
C PHE A 59 -1.44 -2.41 4.19
N ASP A 60 -0.61 -1.94 5.10
CA ASP A 60 -0.61 -0.52 5.49
C ASP A 60 0.14 0.32 4.46
N ILE A 61 1.24 -0.22 3.95
CA ILE A 61 2.05 0.38 2.89
C ILE A 61 2.61 -0.74 2.01
N PHE A 62 2.56 -0.55 0.71
CA PHE A 62 3.19 -1.51 -0.21
C PHE A 62 3.77 -0.82 -1.44
N GLY A 63 4.96 -1.25 -1.83
CA GLY A 63 5.54 -0.92 -3.12
C GLY A 63 4.97 -1.85 -4.20
N SER A 64 4.60 -1.31 -5.33
CA SER A 64 4.10 -2.09 -6.46
C SER A 64 4.97 -1.86 -7.69
N GLN A 65 5.01 -2.82 -8.59
CA GLN A 65 5.83 -2.77 -9.80
C GLN A 65 5.01 -3.12 -11.03
N GLU A 66 5.47 -2.68 -12.18
CA GLU A 66 4.87 -2.90 -13.51
C GLU A 66 3.47 -2.27 -13.65
N VAL A 67 3.19 -1.20 -12.95
CA VAL A 67 1.87 -0.56 -12.94
C VAL A 67 1.79 0.46 -14.07
N LEU A 68 0.93 0.23 -15.06
CA LEU A 68 0.61 1.24 -16.08
C LEU A 68 -0.44 2.22 -15.56
N ASP A 69 -0.54 3.38 -16.19
CA ASP A 69 -1.45 4.45 -15.74
C ASP A 69 -2.89 3.97 -15.59
N GLY A 70 -3.42 3.25 -16.57
CA GLY A 70 -4.76 2.68 -16.50
C GLY A 70 -4.95 1.70 -15.35
N GLN A 71 -3.93 0.86 -15.07
CA GLN A 71 -3.96 -0.05 -13.94
C GLN A 71 -3.94 0.69 -12.61
N LEU A 72 -3.15 1.75 -12.51
CA LEU A 72 -3.10 2.60 -11.32
C LEU A 72 -4.49 3.17 -10.99
N HIS A 73 -5.17 3.71 -12.00
CA HIS A 73 -6.50 4.27 -11.81
C HIS A 73 -7.55 3.22 -11.45
N ASP A 74 -7.46 2.03 -12.04
CA ASP A 74 -8.35 0.91 -11.71
C ASP A 74 -8.12 0.44 -10.27
N MET A 75 -6.87 0.36 -9.83
CA MET A 75 -6.54 -0.01 -8.45
C MET A 75 -7.08 1.02 -7.46
N LEU A 76 -6.88 2.31 -7.73
CA LEU A 76 -7.38 3.37 -6.85
C LEU A 76 -8.90 3.35 -6.74
N ALA A 77 -9.60 3.03 -7.83
CA ALA A 77 -11.06 2.91 -7.81
C ALA A 77 -11.53 1.75 -6.92
N GLN A 78 -10.80 0.64 -6.88
CA GLN A 78 -11.14 -0.52 -6.05
C GLN A 78 -10.56 -0.46 -4.63
N LEU A 79 -9.61 0.44 -4.37
CA LEU A 79 -8.92 0.60 -3.10
C LEU A 79 -9.12 2.02 -2.55
N PRO A 80 -10.36 2.41 -2.20
CA PRO A 80 -10.65 3.80 -1.83
C PRO A 80 -9.94 4.27 -0.56
N ASP A 81 -9.48 3.34 0.29
CA ASP A 81 -8.75 3.67 1.52
C ASP A 81 -7.26 3.94 1.28
N TYR A 82 -6.81 3.78 0.05
CA TYR A 82 -5.39 3.95 -0.30
C TYR A 82 -5.15 5.22 -1.13
N ALA A 83 -4.00 5.81 -0.90
CA ALA A 83 -3.40 6.81 -1.77
C ALA A 83 -2.06 6.30 -2.29
N TYR A 84 -1.43 7.01 -3.20
CA TYR A 84 -0.16 6.58 -3.77
C TYR A 84 0.82 7.73 -3.95
N ILE A 85 2.08 7.37 -4.08
CA ILE A 85 3.17 8.25 -4.51
C ILE A 85 3.87 7.55 -5.68
N GLY A 86 4.08 8.26 -6.75
CA GLY A 86 4.79 7.73 -7.92
C GLY A 86 4.40 8.41 -9.21
N VAL A 87 5.24 8.24 -10.22
CA VAL A 87 5.05 8.78 -11.56
C VAL A 87 5.44 7.75 -12.61
N GLY A 88 4.98 7.94 -13.83
CA GLY A 88 5.37 7.11 -14.96
C GLY A 88 6.86 7.27 -15.29
N ARG A 89 7.51 6.16 -15.55
CA ARG A 89 8.96 6.11 -15.77
C ARG A 89 9.41 6.88 -16.99
N ASP A 90 8.60 6.90 -18.06
CA ASP A 90 9.05 7.41 -19.36
C ASP A 90 9.05 8.93 -19.45
N ASP A 91 8.17 9.63 -18.75
CA ASP A 91 8.05 11.08 -18.81
C ASP A 91 7.99 11.78 -17.44
N GLY A 92 8.09 11.03 -16.36
CA GLY A 92 7.93 11.58 -15.01
C GLY A 92 6.50 12.05 -14.71
N LYS A 93 5.53 11.60 -15.49
CA LYS A 93 4.10 11.91 -15.33
C LYS A 93 3.26 10.65 -15.36
N ALA A 94 2.65 10.30 -16.50
CA ALA A 94 1.73 9.18 -16.62
C ALA A 94 2.18 8.14 -17.65
N LYS A 95 3.31 8.31 -18.29
CA LYS A 95 3.75 7.46 -19.40
C LYS A 95 4.71 6.38 -18.93
N GLY A 96 4.45 5.14 -19.37
CA GLY A 96 5.26 3.97 -19.02
C GLY A 96 4.88 3.37 -17.67
N GLU A 97 5.67 2.42 -17.22
CA GLU A 97 5.43 1.75 -15.94
C GLU A 97 5.73 2.66 -14.76
N TYR A 98 4.83 2.64 -13.79
CA TYR A 98 5.05 3.20 -12.47
C TYR A 98 5.65 2.14 -11.56
N SER A 99 6.38 2.58 -10.55
CA SER A 99 6.69 1.79 -9.36
C SER A 99 6.13 2.53 -8.14
N PRO A 100 4.81 2.61 -8.01
CA PRO A 100 4.19 3.44 -6.98
C PRO A 100 4.30 2.81 -5.60
N ILE A 101 4.25 3.68 -4.59
CA ILE A 101 4.05 3.27 -3.21
C ILE A 101 2.61 3.62 -2.84
N PHE A 102 1.85 2.61 -2.46
CA PHE A 102 0.49 2.77 -1.94
C PHE A 102 0.51 2.75 -0.42
N TYR A 103 -0.33 3.54 0.19
CA TYR A 103 -0.45 3.59 1.64
C TYR A 103 -1.89 3.86 2.07
N LYS A 104 -2.25 3.33 3.22
CA LYS A 104 -3.56 3.64 3.82
C LYS A 104 -3.61 5.10 4.25
N LYS A 105 -4.65 5.82 3.83
CA LYS A 105 -4.81 7.26 4.11
C LYS A 105 -4.89 7.58 5.60
N GLU A 106 -5.38 6.65 6.40
CA GLU A 106 -5.61 6.84 7.83
C GLU A 106 -4.38 6.54 8.71
N ARG A 107 -3.25 6.24 8.08
CA ARG A 107 -2.05 5.84 8.83
C ARG A 107 -0.89 6.82 8.68
#